data_470f6994c3f0320f50918f872c5bb1d3
#
_entry.id   470f6994c3f0320f50918f872c5bb1d3
#
_cell.length_a   1.000
_cell.length_b   1.000
_cell.length_c   1.000
_cell.angle_alpha   90.00
_cell.angle_beta   90.00
_cell.angle_gamma   90.00
#
_symmetry.space_group_name_H-M   'P 1'
#
loop_
_entity.id
_entity.type
_entity.pdbx_description
1 polymer ?
#
loop_
_entity_poly.entity_id
_entity_poly.type
_entity_poly.pdbx_seq_one_letter_code
_entity_poly.pdbx_strand_id
1 'polypeptide(L)'
;APQGPRGIMNNTIARRKEMKWMQSIGIRGIKVDFFGGDKQVTMQLYEDIMADANDYGILCVFHGCTLPRGWERMYPNYASSEAVLASENLHFSQGSCDNEAFNACLHPFIRNTVGSMDFGGSALNKFYNANNGPRGSKRRTSDVFALATAVMFQSPIQHFALAPNNLTDAPEWAIGFMKRVPTLWDEVRFIDGYPGKYVIMARRSGDKWYVVGANAQKETLKVKVELPMFEGGDKVKLYSDDEQLNGSVSELKIKKNREVEITIPCNGGVLI
;
A
#
# COMPACT_ATOMS: atom_id res chain seq x y z
N ALA A 1 0.76 11.62 16.19
CA ALA A 1 -0.46 10.82 16.06
C ALA A 1 -1.09 10.57 17.42
N PRO A 2 -2.42 10.63 17.57
CA PRO A 2 -3.08 10.22 18.80
C PRO A 2 -2.74 8.76 19.11
N GLN A 3 -2.41 8.50 20.37
CA GLN A 3 -2.09 7.14 20.81
C GLN A 3 -3.35 6.49 21.39
N GLY A 4 -3.60 5.22 21.04
CA GLY A 4 -4.72 4.45 21.54
C GLY A 4 -4.65 4.23 23.08
N PRO A 5 -4.31 3.04 23.56
CA PRO A 5 -4.34 2.74 25.01
C PRO A 5 -3.40 3.58 25.89
N ARG A 6 -2.38 4.20 25.29
CA ARG A 6 -1.35 4.96 26.02
C ARG A 6 -1.55 6.48 26.02
N GLY A 7 -2.54 6.97 25.28
CA GLY A 7 -2.74 8.40 25.08
C GLY A 7 -4.15 8.87 25.42
N ILE A 8 -4.47 10.06 24.94
CA ILE A 8 -5.77 10.72 25.18
C ILE A 8 -6.95 9.92 24.63
N MET A 9 -6.73 9.04 23.63
CA MET A 9 -7.79 8.23 23.03
C MET A 9 -8.37 7.19 23.99
N ASN A 10 -7.67 6.83 25.06
CA ASN A 10 -8.16 5.92 26.08
C ASN A 10 -9.26 6.52 27.00
N ASN A 11 -9.32 7.85 27.13
CA ASN A 11 -10.31 8.51 27.97
C ASN A 11 -11.38 9.19 27.13
N THR A 12 -12.64 8.80 27.32
CA THR A 12 -13.77 9.31 26.54
C THR A 12 -13.89 10.82 26.56
N ILE A 13 -13.75 11.48 27.71
CA ILE A 13 -13.88 12.93 27.83
C ILE A 13 -12.75 13.63 27.08
N ALA A 14 -11.50 13.17 27.28
CA ALA A 14 -10.32 13.73 26.61
C ALA A 14 -10.39 13.51 25.11
N ARG A 15 -10.75 12.29 24.66
CA ARG A 15 -10.90 11.92 23.27
C ARG A 15 -11.94 12.77 22.55
N ARG A 16 -13.14 12.91 23.11
CA ARG A 16 -14.21 13.72 22.53
C ARG A 16 -13.87 15.21 22.48
N LYS A 17 -13.19 15.75 23.51
CA LYS A 17 -12.69 17.12 23.51
C LYS A 17 -11.71 17.36 22.37
N GLU A 18 -10.77 16.43 22.17
CA GLU A 18 -9.77 16.50 21.09
C GLU A 18 -10.44 16.39 19.71
N MET A 19 -11.37 15.46 19.52
CA MET A 19 -12.09 15.28 18.27
C MET A 19 -12.94 16.50 17.91
N LYS A 20 -13.56 17.13 18.91
CA LYS A 20 -14.27 18.39 18.71
C LYS A 20 -13.36 19.52 18.23
N TRP A 21 -12.17 19.62 18.82
CA TRP A 21 -11.17 20.56 18.36
C TRP A 21 -10.70 20.25 16.94
N MET A 22 -10.36 19.00 16.64
CA MET A 22 -9.98 18.56 15.30
C MET A 22 -11.04 18.89 14.25
N GLN A 23 -12.31 18.63 14.55
CA GLN A 23 -13.43 19.00 13.69
C GLN A 23 -13.46 20.52 13.43
N SER A 24 -13.26 21.33 14.49
CA SER A 24 -13.34 22.80 14.40
C SER A 24 -12.27 23.42 13.49
N ILE A 25 -11.13 22.73 13.32
CA ILE A 25 -10.03 23.16 12.45
C ILE A 25 -10.01 22.42 11.11
N GLY A 26 -11.06 21.63 10.81
CA GLY A 26 -11.24 20.99 9.51
C GLY A 26 -10.54 19.65 9.32
N ILE A 27 -10.02 19.01 10.38
CA ILE A 27 -9.46 17.65 10.30
C ILE A 27 -10.58 16.67 10.01
N ARG A 28 -10.38 15.79 9.00
CA ARG A 28 -11.34 14.82 8.54
C ARG A 28 -10.94 13.36 8.79
N GLY A 29 -9.72 13.11 9.21
CA GLY A 29 -9.25 11.78 9.52
C GLY A 29 -8.08 11.80 10.49
N ILE A 30 -7.93 10.71 11.24
CA ILE A 30 -6.85 10.51 12.21
C ILE A 30 -6.23 9.13 12.06
N LYS A 31 -4.92 9.07 12.26
CA LYS A 31 -4.20 7.82 12.49
C LYS A 31 -4.06 7.64 14.00
N VAL A 32 -4.63 6.58 14.56
CA VAL A 32 -4.51 6.21 15.96
C VAL A 32 -3.59 5.01 16.08
N ASP A 33 -2.58 5.08 16.94
CA ASP A 33 -1.47 4.14 16.97
C ASP A 33 -1.25 3.50 18.34
N PHE A 34 -0.40 2.45 18.40
CA PHE A 34 0.11 1.82 19.61
C PHE A 34 -0.93 1.07 20.46
N PHE A 35 -1.80 0.29 19.87
CA PHE A 35 -2.82 -0.48 20.61
C PHE A 35 -2.24 -1.66 21.39
N GLY A 36 -1.29 -2.39 20.83
CA GLY A 36 -0.55 -3.41 21.55
C GLY A 36 -1.37 -4.65 21.93
N GLY A 37 -2.09 -5.24 20.97
CA GLY A 37 -2.76 -6.54 21.14
C GLY A 37 -4.27 -6.50 20.91
N ASP A 38 -4.93 -7.61 21.30
CA ASP A 38 -6.33 -7.89 20.97
C ASP A 38 -7.14 -8.32 22.22
N LYS A 39 -6.74 -7.87 23.40
CA LYS A 39 -7.51 -8.08 24.64
C LYS A 39 -8.87 -7.40 24.54
N GLN A 40 -9.88 -7.92 25.22
CA GLN A 40 -11.24 -7.38 25.20
C GLN A 40 -11.28 -5.85 25.42
N VAL A 41 -10.53 -5.34 26.40
CA VAL A 41 -10.44 -3.90 26.69
C VAL A 41 -9.89 -3.11 25.50
N THR A 42 -8.94 -3.66 24.76
CA THR A 42 -8.37 -3.06 23.56
C THR A 42 -9.38 -3.07 22.42
N MET A 43 -10.09 -4.18 22.25
CA MET A 43 -11.14 -4.30 21.20
C MET A 43 -12.27 -3.30 21.47
N GLN A 44 -12.72 -3.17 22.71
CA GLN A 44 -13.72 -2.17 23.09
C GLN A 44 -13.24 -0.74 22.79
N LEU A 45 -11.96 -0.45 23.03
CA LEU A 45 -11.39 0.86 22.75
C LEU A 45 -11.41 1.21 21.26
N TYR A 46 -11.17 0.23 20.34
CA TYR A 46 -11.33 0.47 18.90
C TYR A 46 -12.74 0.93 18.57
N GLU A 47 -13.74 0.23 19.08
CA GLU A 47 -15.15 0.55 18.84
C GLU A 47 -15.54 1.90 19.45
N ASP A 48 -15.12 2.18 20.67
CA ASP A 48 -15.35 3.47 21.33
C ASP A 48 -14.74 4.64 20.55
N ILE A 49 -13.52 4.47 20.03
CA ILE A 49 -12.85 5.49 19.22
C ILE A 49 -13.61 5.72 17.91
N MET A 50 -14.02 4.65 17.23
CA MET A 50 -14.76 4.76 15.97
C MET A 50 -16.13 5.42 16.18
N ALA A 51 -16.84 5.01 17.22
CA ALA A 51 -18.14 5.60 17.56
C ALA A 51 -18.02 7.10 17.86
N ASP A 52 -17.09 7.49 18.73
CA ASP A 52 -16.85 8.89 19.04
C ASP A 52 -16.39 9.70 17.81
N ALA A 53 -15.46 9.16 17.03
CA ALA A 53 -14.97 9.81 15.82
C ALA A 53 -16.08 10.04 14.78
N ASN A 54 -17.04 9.11 14.68
CA ASN A 54 -18.20 9.23 13.79
C ASN A 54 -19.07 10.45 14.15
N ASP A 55 -19.28 10.72 15.44
CA ASP A 55 -20.04 11.89 15.90
C ASP A 55 -19.40 13.23 15.44
N TYR A 56 -18.10 13.24 15.19
CA TYR A 56 -17.36 14.42 14.73
C TYR A 56 -17.02 14.39 13.23
N GLY A 57 -17.48 13.39 12.48
CA GLY A 57 -17.21 13.25 11.05
C GLY A 57 -15.73 13.00 10.73
N ILE A 58 -15.05 12.19 11.57
CA ILE A 58 -13.63 11.89 11.48
C ILE A 58 -13.43 10.43 11.08
N LEU A 59 -12.67 10.19 10.01
CA LEU A 59 -12.23 8.87 9.57
C LEU A 59 -11.12 8.35 10.48
N CYS A 60 -11.08 7.03 10.70
CA CYS A 60 -10.09 6.36 11.51
C CYS A 60 -9.20 5.42 10.68
N VAL A 61 -7.89 5.56 10.85
CA VAL A 61 -6.87 4.62 10.42
C VAL A 61 -6.13 4.13 11.68
N PHE A 62 -5.96 2.83 11.83
CA PHE A 62 -5.32 2.24 13.01
C PHE A 62 -3.94 1.67 12.68
N HIS A 63 -2.96 1.99 13.53
CA HIS A 63 -1.61 1.46 13.49
C HIS A 63 -1.20 0.81 14.82
N GLY A 64 -0.10 0.05 14.82
CA GLY A 64 0.28 -0.74 15.98
C GLY A 64 -0.91 -1.56 16.51
N CYS A 65 -1.66 -2.15 15.60
CA CYS A 65 -3.02 -2.61 15.82
C CYS A 65 -3.19 -4.10 15.49
N THR A 66 -4.31 -4.66 15.90
CA THR A 66 -4.72 -6.01 15.51
C THR A 66 -5.36 -6.04 14.13
N LEU A 67 -5.55 -7.25 13.57
CA LEU A 67 -6.31 -7.46 12.34
C LEU A 67 -7.73 -6.87 12.47
N PRO A 68 -8.27 -6.28 11.39
CA PRO A 68 -9.65 -5.80 11.38
C PRO A 68 -10.64 -6.96 11.61
N ARG A 69 -11.76 -6.64 12.24
CA ARG A 69 -12.79 -7.60 12.65
C ARG A 69 -14.13 -7.35 11.94
N GLY A 70 -14.09 -6.84 10.72
CA GLY A 70 -15.28 -6.48 9.97
C GLY A 70 -15.83 -5.09 10.33
N TRP A 71 -15.00 -4.24 10.92
CA TRP A 71 -15.38 -2.89 11.35
C TRP A 71 -15.89 -2.02 10.20
N GLU A 72 -15.40 -2.22 8.98
CA GLU A 72 -15.87 -1.54 7.78
C GLU A 72 -17.36 -1.76 7.47
N ARG A 73 -17.98 -2.81 8.03
CA ARG A 73 -19.41 -3.11 7.91
C ARG A 73 -20.24 -2.49 9.02
N MET A 74 -19.59 -2.09 10.12
CA MET A 74 -20.24 -1.55 11.31
C MET A 74 -20.05 -0.03 11.43
N TYR A 75 -18.88 0.45 11.04
CA TYR A 75 -18.46 1.85 11.22
C TYR A 75 -18.07 2.46 9.87
N PRO A 76 -18.90 3.35 9.29
CA PRO A 76 -18.63 3.94 7.98
C PRO A 76 -17.40 4.85 7.97
N ASN A 77 -16.96 5.28 9.13
CA ASN A 77 -15.75 6.08 9.32
C ASN A 77 -14.48 5.26 9.59
N TYR A 78 -14.55 3.93 9.60
CA TYR A 78 -13.37 3.09 9.57
C TYR A 78 -12.79 3.07 8.15
N ALA A 79 -11.57 3.55 7.99
CA ALA A 79 -10.90 3.58 6.69
C ALA A 79 -10.00 2.36 6.50
N SER A 80 -9.03 2.15 7.37
CA SER A 80 -8.13 1.01 7.27
C SER A 80 -7.35 0.76 8.56
N SER A 81 -6.64 -0.36 8.58
CA SER A 81 -5.68 -0.71 9.63
C SER A 81 -4.37 -1.18 9.03
N GLU A 82 -3.27 -0.96 9.73
CA GLU A 82 -1.97 -1.52 9.36
C GLU A 82 -1.95 -3.05 9.56
N ALA A 83 -1.78 -3.50 10.78
CA ALA A 83 -1.72 -4.91 11.20
C ALA A 83 -0.86 -5.79 10.26
N VAL A 84 0.29 -5.28 9.83
CA VAL A 84 1.20 -5.89 8.85
C VAL A 84 2.60 -5.29 9.01
N LEU A 85 3.62 -5.94 8.49
CA LEU A 85 4.92 -5.30 8.27
C LEU A 85 4.80 -4.34 7.08
N ALA A 86 4.63 -3.07 7.39
CA ALA A 86 4.34 -2.00 6.44
C ALA A 86 5.63 -1.33 5.92
N SER A 87 5.50 -0.38 5.01
CA SER A 87 6.65 0.32 4.44
C SER A 87 7.45 1.11 5.48
N GLU A 88 6.85 1.55 6.58
CA GLU A 88 7.58 2.21 7.66
C GLU A 88 8.64 1.32 8.31
N ASN A 89 8.45 -0.01 8.30
CA ASN A 89 9.43 -0.94 8.85
C ASN A 89 10.77 -0.92 8.11
N LEU A 90 10.79 -0.45 6.86
CA LEU A 90 12.03 -0.26 6.07
C LEU A 90 13.00 0.72 6.75
N HIS A 91 12.47 1.66 7.53
CA HIS A 91 13.26 2.61 8.29
C HIS A 91 13.94 2.00 9.52
N PHE A 92 13.44 0.88 10.03
CA PHE A 92 13.89 0.34 11.31
C PHE A 92 15.11 -0.58 11.20
N SER A 93 15.24 -1.32 10.09
CA SER A 93 16.36 -2.23 9.93
C SER A 93 16.63 -2.62 8.48
N GLN A 94 17.88 -3.00 8.19
CA GLN A 94 18.22 -3.60 6.90
C GLN A 94 17.46 -4.90 6.67
N GLY A 95 17.24 -5.71 7.72
CA GLY A 95 16.48 -6.95 7.61
C GLY A 95 15.04 -6.72 7.13
N SER A 96 14.41 -5.59 7.49
CA SER A 96 13.10 -5.22 6.95
C SER A 96 13.17 -4.94 5.44
N CYS A 97 14.20 -4.23 4.98
CA CYS A 97 14.42 -3.99 3.55
C CYS A 97 14.71 -5.29 2.78
N ASP A 98 15.50 -6.18 3.37
CA ASP A 98 15.87 -7.46 2.74
C ASP A 98 14.67 -8.41 2.58
N ASN A 99 13.64 -8.27 3.44
CA ASN A 99 12.42 -9.07 3.40
C ASN A 99 11.21 -8.34 2.78
N GLU A 100 11.37 -7.13 2.29
CA GLU A 100 10.28 -6.31 1.74
C GLU A 100 9.53 -7.04 0.63
N ALA A 101 10.25 -7.55 -0.37
CA ALA A 101 9.64 -8.22 -1.52
C ALA A 101 8.83 -9.45 -1.11
N PHE A 102 9.37 -10.29 -0.21
CA PHE A 102 8.68 -11.45 0.32
C PHE A 102 7.37 -11.05 1.00
N ASN A 103 7.45 -10.09 1.93
CA ASN A 103 6.28 -9.62 2.67
C ASN A 103 5.24 -9.00 1.74
N ALA A 104 5.65 -8.15 0.80
CA ALA A 104 4.74 -7.52 -0.15
C ALA A 104 4.05 -8.54 -1.06
N CYS A 105 4.74 -9.58 -1.51
CA CYS A 105 4.14 -10.68 -2.28
C CYS A 105 3.31 -11.65 -1.43
N LEU A 106 3.38 -11.58 -0.10
CA LEU A 106 2.56 -12.37 0.82
C LEU A 106 1.24 -11.67 1.17
N HIS A 107 1.28 -10.34 1.37
CA HIS A 107 0.15 -9.57 1.90
C HIS A 107 -1.15 -9.67 1.10
N PRO A 108 -1.17 -9.69 -0.24
CA PRO A 108 -2.41 -9.82 -1.01
C PRO A 108 -3.16 -11.13 -0.74
N PHE A 109 -2.46 -12.18 -0.33
CA PHE A 109 -3.03 -13.50 -0.08
C PHE A 109 -3.52 -13.70 1.36
N ILE A 110 -2.99 -12.95 2.31
CA ILE A 110 -3.29 -13.14 3.74
C ILE A 110 -3.91 -11.90 4.37
N ARG A 111 -3.16 -10.79 4.48
CA ARG A 111 -3.58 -9.62 5.26
C ARG A 111 -4.69 -8.82 4.55
N ASN A 112 -4.53 -8.56 3.27
CA ASN A 112 -5.48 -7.72 2.52
C ASN A 112 -6.79 -8.45 2.18
N THR A 113 -6.83 -9.78 2.34
CA THR A 113 -8.07 -10.56 2.21
C THR A 113 -9.02 -10.38 3.41
N VAL A 114 -8.49 -9.93 4.55
CA VAL A 114 -9.27 -9.71 5.78
C VAL A 114 -9.99 -8.37 5.78
N GLY A 115 -9.45 -7.38 5.07
CA GLY A 115 -10.00 -6.03 5.00
C GLY A 115 -8.98 -5.03 4.48
N SER A 116 -9.35 -3.75 4.43
CA SER A 116 -8.49 -2.67 3.99
C SER A 116 -7.19 -2.63 4.81
N MET A 117 -6.08 -2.34 4.11
CA MET A 117 -4.74 -2.42 4.67
C MET A 117 -3.96 -1.15 4.41
N ASP A 118 -3.62 -0.43 5.47
CA ASP A 118 -2.69 0.69 5.36
C ASP A 118 -1.25 0.17 5.41
N PHE A 119 -0.65 0.06 4.23
CA PHE A 119 0.73 -0.35 4.09
C PHE A 119 1.73 0.78 4.39
N GLY A 120 1.23 2.00 4.67
CA GLY A 120 2.06 3.19 4.88
C GLY A 120 2.60 3.79 3.58
N GLY A 121 2.16 3.25 2.44
CA GLY A 121 2.37 3.79 1.11
C GLY A 121 3.66 3.41 0.41
N SER A 122 3.75 3.86 -0.83
CA SER A 122 4.95 3.68 -1.67
C SER A 122 6.03 4.68 -1.27
N ALA A 123 7.25 4.21 -1.13
CA ALA A 123 8.41 5.02 -0.79
C ALA A 123 9.50 4.87 -1.86
N LEU A 124 10.03 5.99 -2.35
CA LEU A 124 11.00 6.00 -3.43
C LEU A 124 12.46 6.22 -2.96
N ASN A 125 12.68 6.43 -1.66
CA ASN A 125 14.03 6.54 -1.15
C ASN A 125 14.83 5.24 -1.37
N LYS A 126 16.07 5.39 -1.80
CA LYS A 126 17.02 4.26 -1.94
C LYS A 126 17.63 3.85 -0.60
N PHE A 127 17.72 4.80 0.32
CA PHE A 127 18.22 4.59 1.68
C PHE A 127 17.24 5.18 2.68
N TYR A 128 17.01 4.47 3.76
CA TYR A 128 16.14 4.86 4.85
C TYR A 128 16.98 5.09 6.10
N ASN A 129 16.52 6.01 6.96
CA ASN A 129 17.25 6.37 8.18
C ASN A 129 18.62 7.00 7.91
N ALA A 130 19.38 7.28 8.97
CA ALA A 130 20.75 7.79 8.90
C ALA A 130 20.96 8.95 7.88
N ASN A 131 20.03 9.90 7.84
CA ASN A 131 20.05 11.04 6.92
C ASN A 131 20.04 10.65 5.43
N ASN A 132 19.42 9.52 5.10
CA ASN A 132 19.37 8.96 3.75
C ASN A 132 20.74 8.69 3.12
N GLY A 133 21.77 8.57 3.95
CA GLY A 133 23.10 8.25 3.50
C GLY A 133 23.36 6.74 3.41
N PRO A 134 24.50 6.33 2.85
CA PRO A 134 24.84 4.92 2.66
C PRO A 134 24.96 4.10 3.96
N ARG A 135 24.85 4.73 5.11
CA ARG A 135 24.80 4.07 6.43
C ARG A 135 23.39 3.67 6.86
N GLY A 136 22.36 4.15 6.15
CA GLY A 136 20.96 3.78 6.42
C GLY A 136 20.61 2.42 5.82
N SER A 137 19.40 1.95 6.12
CA SER A 137 18.87 0.75 5.50
C SER A 137 18.69 0.95 4.00
N LYS A 138 19.25 0.05 3.19
CA LYS A 138 19.17 0.13 1.73
C LYS A 138 17.96 -0.64 1.23
N ARG A 139 17.04 0.03 0.51
CA ARG A 139 15.94 -0.63 -0.21
C ARG A 139 16.50 -1.62 -1.23
N ARG A 140 15.85 -2.80 -1.33
CA ARG A 140 16.20 -3.85 -2.30
C ARG A 140 15.29 -3.86 -3.51
N THR A 141 14.07 -3.39 -3.35
CA THR A 141 13.07 -3.36 -4.42
C THR A 141 13.27 -2.17 -5.37
N SER A 142 12.71 -2.27 -6.55
CA SER A 142 12.73 -1.20 -7.55
C SER A 142 11.71 -0.10 -7.27
N ASP A 143 11.79 0.99 -8.02
CA ASP A 143 10.75 2.03 -8.00
C ASP A 143 9.43 1.50 -8.58
N VAL A 144 9.47 0.67 -9.63
CA VAL A 144 8.26 0.05 -10.20
C VAL A 144 7.62 -0.90 -9.20
N PHE A 145 8.42 -1.70 -8.45
CA PHE A 145 7.91 -2.51 -7.35
C PHE A 145 7.20 -1.66 -6.30
N ALA A 146 7.85 -0.57 -5.85
CA ALA A 146 7.26 0.33 -4.86
C ALA A 146 5.93 0.93 -5.34
N LEU A 147 5.83 1.34 -6.61
CA LEU A 147 4.58 1.84 -7.18
C LEU A 147 3.51 0.74 -7.32
N ALA A 148 3.92 -0.49 -7.61
CA ALA A 148 2.98 -1.62 -7.72
C ALA A 148 2.21 -1.84 -6.40
N THR A 149 2.82 -1.56 -5.24
CA THR A 149 2.18 -1.69 -3.93
C THR A 149 0.93 -0.81 -3.80
N ALA A 150 0.89 0.36 -4.46
CA ALA A 150 -0.26 1.26 -4.45
C ALA A 150 -1.50 0.67 -5.15
N VAL A 151 -1.31 -0.30 -6.04
CA VAL A 151 -2.40 -1.04 -6.70
C VAL A 151 -2.61 -2.41 -6.06
N MET A 152 -1.53 -3.08 -5.66
CA MET A 152 -1.61 -4.40 -5.02
C MET A 152 -2.44 -4.35 -3.73
N PHE A 153 -2.29 -3.30 -2.94
CA PHE A 153 -2.91 -3.19 -1.63
C PHE A 153 -4.15 -2.31 -1.67
N GLN A 154 -5.22 -2.84 -1.12
CA GLN A 154 -6.48 -2.11 -1.05
C GLN A 154 -6.52 -1.31 0.26
N SER A 155 -6.57 0.00 0.12
CA SER A 155 -6.89 0.96 1.17
C SER A 155 -7.58 2.17 0.55
N PRO A 156 -8.67 2.69 1.12
CA PRO A 156 -9.33 3.89 0.59
C PRO A 156 -8.47 5.15 0.81
N ILE A 157 -7.46 5.07 1.66
CA ILE A 157 -6.49 6.14 1.89
C ILE A 157 -5.11 5.61 1.51
N GLN A 158 -4.47 6.27 0.54
CA GLN A 158 -3.10 5.98 0.11
C GLN A 158 -2.15 7.04 0.66
N HIS A 159 -1.05 6.58 1.23
CA HIS A 159 0.07 7.41 1.60
C HIS A 159 1.21 7.23 0.59
N PHE A 160 1.89 8.31 0.24
CA PHE A 160 3.13 8.27 -0.50
C PHE A 160 4.22 8.86 0.39
N ALA A 161 5.13 8.01 0.85
CA ALA A 161 6.19 8.41 1.77
C ALA A 161 7.33 9.10 0.99
N LEU A 162 7.04 10.30 0.48
CA LEU A 162 8.01 11.12 -0.23
C LEU A 162 8.79 12.02 0.75
N ALA A 163 10.10 12.03 0.62
CA ALA A 163 10.98 12.95 1.31
C ALA A 163 11.37 14.12 0.36
N PRO A 164 11.84 15.26 0.90
CA PRO A 164 12.18 16.42 0.06
C PRO A 164 13.16 16.14 -1.07
N ASN A 165 14.10 15.21 -0.90
CA ASN A 165 15.01 14.78 -1.97
C ASN A 165 14.29 14.14 -3.17
N ASN A 166 13.13 13.52 -2.96
CA ASN A 166 12.37 12.89 -4.06
C ASN A 166 11.79 13.90 -5.05
N LEU A 167 11.80 15.18 -4.74
CA LEU A 167 11.47 16.22 -5.70
C LEU A 167 12.50 16.34 -6.83
N THR A 168 13.73 15.87 -6.58
CA THR A 168 14.85 15.99 -7.53
C THR A 168 15.45 14.65 -7.96
N ASP A 169 15.35 13.60 -7.14
CA ASP A 169 15.98 12.30 -7.41
C ASP A 169 14.99 11.21 -7.83
N ALA A 170 13.70 11.39 -7.58
CA ALA A 170 12.69 10.44 -8.04
C ALA A 170 12.38 10.65 -9.53
N PRO A 171 12.20 9.58 -10.31
CA PRO A 171 11.84 9.69 -11.71
C PRO A 171 10.49 10.41 -11.89
N GLU A 172 10.40 11.32 -12.86
CA GLU A 172 9.18 12.08 -13.14
C GLU A 172 7.98 11.17 -13.41
N TRP A 173 8.19 10.06 -14.12
CA TRP A 173 7.14 9.09 -14.41
C TRP A 173 6.58 8.44 -13.14
N ALA A 174 7.42 8.23 -12.11
CA ALA A 174 6.99 7.66 -10.82
C ALA A 174 6.08 8.64 -10.06
N ILE A 175 6.50 9.89 -9.95
CA ILE A 175 5.69 10.97 -9.36
C ILE A 175 4.40 11.15 -10.15
N GLY A 176 4.50 11.10 -11.49
CA GLY A 176 3.34 11.18 -12.37
C GLY A 176 2.34 10.03 -12.17
N PHE A 177 2.81 8.82 -11.87
CA PHE A 177 1.95 7.69 -11.53
C PHE A 177 1.25 7.93 -10.18
N MET A 178 1.99 8.29 -9.13
CA MET A 178 1.46 8.55 -7.79
C MET A 178 0.35 9.60 -7.78
N LYS A 179 0.44 10.63 -8.66
CA LYS A 179 -0.59 11.66 -8.79
C LYS A 179 -1.90 11.16 -9.42
N ARG A 180 -1.91 10.01 -10.08
CA ARG A 180 -3.04 9.52 -10.89
C ARG A 180 -3.62 8.19 -10.43
N VAL A 181 -2.86 7.42 -9.67
CA VAL A 181 -3.35 6.11 -9.19
C VAL A 181 -4.56 6.33 -8.28
N PRO A 182 -5.67 5.63 -8.53
CA PRO A 182 -6.85 5.73 -7.67
C PRO A 182 -6.66 4.98 -6.35
N THR A 183 -7.51 5.29 -5.38
CA THR A 183 -7.55 4.63 -4.07
C THR A 183 -8.81 3.76 -3.90
N LEU A 184 -9.81 3.98 -4.75
CA LEU A 184 -11.05 3.22 -4.75
C LEU A 184 -11.11 2.32 -5.98
N TRP A 185 -11.47 1.09 -5.76
CA TRP A 185 -11.46 0.04 -6.77
C TRP A 185 -12.84 -0.60 -6.88
N ASP A 186 -13.34 -0.70 -8.11
CA ASP A 186 -14.65 -1.30 -8.42
C ASP A 186 -14.54 -2.82 -8.62
N GLU A 187 -13.36 -3.29 -9.02
CA GLU A 187 -13.14 -4.71 -9.32
C GLU A 187 -11.70 -5.09 -9.03
N VAL A 188 -11.50 -6.34 -8.62
CA VAL A 188 -10.18 -6.96 -8.47
C VAL A 188 -10.18 -8.31 -9.18
N ARG A 189 -9.09 -8.61 -9.91
CA ARG A 189 -8.85 -9.90 -10.55
C ARG A 189 -7.47 -10.41 -10.16
N PHE A 190 -7.43 -11.59 -9.58
CA PHE A 190 -6.20 -12.35 -9.45
C PHE A 190 -5.88 -12.97 -10.81
N ILE A 191 -4.64 -12.83 -11.26
CA ILE A 191 -4.20 -13.33 -12.57
C ILE A 191 -3.28 -14.52 -12.36
N ASP A 192 -2.21 -14.34 -11.59
CA ASP A 192 -1.25 -15.42 -11.30
C ASP A 192 -0.45 -15.08 -10.03
N GLY A 193 0.11 -16.07 -9.36
CA GLY A 193 0.96 -15.83 -8.20
C GLY A 193 1.01 -16.96 -7.20
N TYR A 194 1.97 -16.85 -6.30
CA TYR A 194 2.12 -17.73 -5.16
C TYR A 194 2.58 -16.92 -3.92
N PRO A 195 1.94 -17.10 -2.75
CA PRO A 195 2.25 -16.35 -1.54
C PRO A 195 3.76 -16.29 -1.23
N GLY A 196 4.28 -15.07 -1.06
CA GLY A 196 5.68 -14.81 -0.77
C GLY A 196 6.66 -15.02 -1.93
N LYS A 197 6.19 -15.45 -3.11
CA LYS A 197 7.03 -15.61 -4.30
C LYS A 197 6.82 -14.50 -5.31
N TYR A 198 5.62 -14.39 -5.81
CA TYR A 198 5.24 -13.34 -6.75
C TYR A 198 3.73 -13.17 -6.77
N VAL A 199 3.28 -12.06 -7.31
CA VAL A 199 1.85 -11.80 -7.52
C VAL A 199 1.67 -11.01 -8.81
N ILE A 200 0.64 -11.38 -9.58
CA ILE A 200 0.14 -10.62 -10.72
C ILE A 200 -1.37 -10.48 -10.54
N MET A 201 -1.84 -9.26 -10.52
CA MET A 201 -3.26 -8.96 -10.33
C MET A 201 -3.68 -7.71 -11.08
N ALA A 202 -4.97 -7.53 -11.25
CA ALA A 202 -5.53 -6.33 -11.85
C ALA A 202 -6.61 -5.72 -10.96
N ARG A 203 -6.73 -4.40 -11.01
CA ARG A 203 -7.81 -3.65 -10.39
C ARG A 203 -8.41 -2.66 -11.37
N ARG A 204 -9.72 -2.43 -11.27
CA ARG A 204 -10.43 -1.45 -12.08
C ARG A 204 -10.94 -0.30 -11.22
N SER A 205 -10.82 0.90 -11.76
CA SER A 205 -11.46 2.09 -11.21
C SER A 205 -12.09 2.88 -12.36
N GLY A 206 -13.41 3.01 -12.35
CA GLY A 206 -14.16 3.48 -13.51
C GLY A 206 -13.90 2.61 -14.74
N ASP A 207 -13.50 3.24 -15.83
CA ASP A 207 -13.19 2.55 -17.09
C ASP A 207 -11.72 2.11 -17.21
N LYS A 208 -10.90 2.37 -16.19
CA LYS A 208 -9.45 2.11 -16.25
C LYS A 208 -9.07 0.87 -15.48
N TRP A 209 -8.29 0.02 -16.12
CA TRP A 209 -7.64 -1.11 -15.52
C TRP A 209 -6.18 -0.80 -15.19
N TYR A 210 -5.72 -1.38 -14.10
CA TYR A 210 -4.34 -1.35 -13.64
C TYR A 210 -3.92 -2.79 -13.39
N VAL A 211 -3.01 -3.30 -14.22
CA VAL A 211 -2.41 -4.63 -14.01
C VAL A 211 -1.06 -4.43 -13.34
N VAL A 212 -0.82 -5.14 -12.28
CA VAL A 212 0.42 -5.03 -11.51
C VAL A 212 1.03 -6.39 -11.23
N GLY A 213 2.35 -6.42 -11.18
CA GLY A 213 3.08 -7.60 -10.74
C GLY A 213 4.30 -7.21 -9.90
N ALA A 214 4.66 -8.11 -9.00
CA ALA A 214 5.84 -8.01 -8.15
C ALA A 214 6.49 -9.40 -8.01
N ASN A 215 7.83 -9.43 -7.95
CA ASN A 215 8.60 -10.67 -7.87
C ASN A 215 9.54 -10.64 -6.66
N ALA A 216 9.36 -11.58 -5.74
CA ALA A 216 10.22 -11.81 -4.58
C ALA A 216 11.15 -13.03 -4.75
N GLN A 217 11.10 -13.69 -5.89
CA GLN A 217 11.98 -14.81 -6.17
C GLN A 217 13.39 -14.34 -6.51
N LYS A 218 14.37 -15.19 -6.36
CA LYS A 218 15.76 -14.88 -6.68
C LYS A 218 16.01 -14.81 -8.19
N GLU A 219 15.20 -15.53 -8.97
CA GLU A 219 15.27 -15.57 -10.41
C GLU A 219 14.29 -14.58 -11.04
N THR A 220 14.60 -14.14 -12.24
CA THR A 220 13.67 -13.35 -13.07
C THR A 220 12.44 -14.19 -13.41
N LEU A 221 11.27 -13.68 -13.06
CA LEU A 221 9.99 -14.26 -13.44
C LEU A 221 9.70 -13.96 -14.91
N LYS A 222 9.39 -15.00 -15.68
CA LYS A 222 8.86 -14.90 -17.04
C LYS A 222 7.56 -15.67 -17.13
N VAL A 223 6.47 -15.00 -17.39
CA VAL A 223 5.15 -15.62 -17.43
C VAL A 223 4.32 -15.04 -18.58
N LYS A 224 3.52 -15.88 -19.22
CA LYS A 224 2.52 -15.46 -20.18
C LYS A 224 1.17 -15.46 -19.50
N VAL A 225 0.49 -14.32 -19.57
CA VAL A 225 -0.82 -14.13 -18.97
C VAL A 225 -1.81 -13.62 -20.00
N GLU A 226 -3.06 -14.02 -19.88
CA GLU A 226 -4.15 -13.43 -20.64
C GLU A 226 -4.70 -12.24 -19.88
N LEU A 227 -4.88 -11.11 -20.56
CA LEU A 227 -5.42 -9.87 -20.00
C LEU A 227 -6.76 -9.53 -20.69
N PRO A 228 -7.85 -10.23 -20.34
CA PRO A 228 -9.15 -10.11 -21.02
C PRO A 228 -9.82 -8.74 -20.81
N MET A 229 -9.31 -7.93 -19.90
CA MET A 229 -9.78 -6.56 -19.67
C MET A 229 -9.34 -5.56 -20.74
N PHE A 230 -8.41 -5.92 -21.63
CA PHE A 230 -8.00 -5.12 -22.76
C PHE A 230 -8.50 -5.70 -24.09
N GLU A 231 -8.62 -4.83 -25.11
CA GLU A 231 -8.93 -5.27 -26.46
C GLU A 231 -7.66 -5.49 -27.28
N GLY A 232 -7.74 -6.42 -28.24
CA GLY A 232 -6.62 -6.66 -29.14
C GLY A 232 -6.35 -5.45 -30.02
N GLY A 233 -5.15 -4.91 -29.91
CA GLY A 233 -4.73 -3.69 -30.59
C GLY A 233 -4.59 -2.48 -29.67
N ASP A 234 -5.11 -2.55 -28.45
CA ASP A 234 -4.93 -1.50 -27.45
C ASP A 234 -3.46 -1.16 -27.24
N LYS A 235 -3.20 0.12 -27.04
CA LYS A 235 -1.90 0.65 -26.65
C LYS A 235 -1.97 1.12 -25.22
N VAL A 236 -1.22 0.47 -24.36
CA VAL A 236 -1.19 0.72 -22.92
C VAL A 236 0.20 1.14 -22.46
N LYS A 237 0.28 1.85 -21.35
CA LYS A 237 1.58 2.17 -20.76
C LYS A 237 2.10 0.95 -20.01
N LEU A 238 3.36 0.64 -20.21
CA LEU A 238 4.09 -0.38 -19.51
C LEU A 238 5.20 0.28 -18.68
N TYR A 239 5.13 0.12 -17.37
CA TYR A 239 6.22 0.43 -16.44
C TYR A 239 6.90 -0.89 -16.11
N SER A 240 8.19 -0.98 -16.32
CA SER A 240 8.95 -2.22 -16.11
C SER A 240 10.37 -1.92 -15.66
N ASP A 241 10.98 -2.90 -15.02
CA ASP A 241 12.37 -2.86 -14.59
C ASP A 241 13.26 -3.67 -15.53
N ASP A 242 14.50 -3.22 -15.70
CA ASP A 242 15.58 -4.03 -16.24
C ASP A 242 16.21 -4.92 -15.14
N GLU A 243 17.18 -5.77 -15.52
CA GLU A 243 17.89 -6.66 -14.58
C GLU A 243 18.70 -5.91 -13.51
N GLN A 244 18.94 -4.63 -13.67
CA GLN A 244 19.62 -3.74 -12.72
C GLN A 244 18.62 -2.97 -11.86
N LEU A 245 17.32 -3.26 -11.99
CA LEU A 245 16.21 -2.57 -11.30
C LEU A 245 16.07 -1.09 -11.68
N ASN A 246 16.47 -0.73 -12.90
CA ASN A 246 16.18 0.59 -13.44
C ASN A 246 14.79 0.56 -14.07
N GLY A 247 13.89 1.37 -13.52
CA GLY A 247 12.53 1.48 -14.02
C GLY A 247 12.45 2.33 -15.29
N SER A 248 11.59 1.92 -16.21
CA SER A 248 11.31 2.64 -17.45
C SER A 248 9.83 2.61 -17.80
N VAL A 249 9.42 3.52 -18.69
CA VAL A 249 8.06 3.57 -19.22
C VAL A 249 8.10 3.45 -20.73
N SER A 250 7.32 2.51 -21.26
CA SER A 250 7.19 2.26 -22.68
C SER A 250 5.72 2.08 -23.08
N GLU A 251 5.45 1.94 -24.37
CA GLU A 251 4.14 1.57 -24.89
C GLU A 251 4.11 0.07 -25.16
N LEU A 252 3.09 -0.62 -24.64
CA LEU A 252 2.81 -2.01 -24.92
C LEU A 252 1.57 -2.10 -25.81
N LYS A 253 1.69 -2.79 -26.96
CA LYS A 253 0.54 -3.10 -27.82
C LYS A 253 -0.01 -4.49 -27.45
N ILE A 254 -1.27 -4.53 -27.06
CA ILE A 254 -1.96 -5.78 -26.71
C ILE A 254 -2.18 -6.61 -28.00
N LYS A 255 -1.80 -7.88 -27.96
CA LYS A 255 -1.99 -8.81 -29.09
C LYS A 255 -3.48 -9.14 -29.25
N LYS A 256 -3.86 -9.65 -30.45
CA LYS A 256 -5.25 -10.06 -30.73
C LYS A 256 -5.77 -11.15 -29.78
N ASN A 257 -4.91 -12.05 -29.35
CA ASN A 257 -5.24 -13.11 -28.38
C ASN A 257 -5.18 -12.63 -26.93
N ARG A 258 -4.92 -11.33 -26.68
CA ARG A 258 -4.82 -10.71 -25.35
C ARG A 258 -3.73 -11.29 -24.45
N GLU A 259 -2.84 -12.11 -25.01
CA GLU A 259 -1.68 -12.62 -24.26
C GLU A 259 -0.56 -11.58 -24.19
N VAL A 260 -0.05 -11.41 -22.97
CA VAL A 260 1.11 -10.58 -22.68
C VAL A 260 2.17 -11.42 -21.99
N GLU A 261 3.40 -11.31 -22.45
CA GLU A 261 4.56 -11.86 -21.76
C GLU A 261 5.09 -10.83 -20.76
N ILE A 262 5.03 -11.18 -19.49
CA ILE A 262 5.48 -10.35 -18.38
C ILE A 262 6.84 -10.88 -17.92
N THR A 263 7.81 -9.98 -17.83
CA THR A 263 9.14 -10.25 -17.29
C THR A 263 9.38 -9.35 -16.10
N ILE A 264 9.68 -9.92 -14.92
CA ILE A 264 9.92 -9.17 -13.68
C ILE A 264 11.21 -9.69 -13.05
N PRO A 265 12.28 -8.87 -12.96
CA PRO A 265 13.51 -9.30 -12.30
C PRO A 265 13.30 -9.52 -10.79
N CYS A 266 14.27 -10.14 -10.14
CA CYS A 266 14.27 -10.27 -8.67
C CYS A 266 14.10 -8.91 -8.01
N ASN A 267 13.17 -8.76 -7.06
CA ASN A 267 12.81 -7.51 -6.39
C ASN A 267 12.27 -6.41 -7.33
N GLY A 268 11.92 -6.76 -8.55
CA GLY A 268 11.32 -5.86 -9.52
C GLY A 268 9.81 -5.89 -9.53
N GLY A 269 9.23 -4.97 -10.30
CA GLY A 269 7.80 -4.83 -10.51
C GLY A 269 7.42 -4.61 -11.97
N VAL A 270 6.13 -4.68 -12.24
CA VAL A 270 5.51 -4.29 -13.51
C VAL A 270 4.18 -3.59 -13.24
N LEU A 271 3.86 -2.60 -14.08
CA LEU A 271 2.57 -1.91 -14.11
C LEU A 271 2.13 -1.76 -15.56
N ILE A 272 0.87 -2.05 -15.82
CA ILE A 272 0.22 -1.85 -17.12
C ILE A 272 -1.07 -1.07 -16.90
#